data_847e20ef6fedec5bfbab57849c65baa1
#
_entry.id   847e20ef6fedec5bfbab57849c65baa1
#
_cell.length_a   1.000
_cell.length_b   1.000
_cell.length_c   1.000
_cell.angle_alpha   90.00
_cell.angle_beta   90.00
_cell.angle_gamma   90.00
#
_symmetry.space_group_name_H-M   'P 1'
#
loop_
_entity.id
_entity.type
_entity.pdbx_description
1 polymer ?
#
loop_
_entity_poly.entity_id
_entity_poly.type
_entity_poly.pdbx_seq_one_letter_code
_entity_poly.pdbx_strand_id
1 'polypeptide(L)'
;MPFRTRQSSLSAPMVLCLKTWKSRTLPGISKMKNLIVVTGGAGFVGSNLIDYILKKTKFKILSLDNYSSGTKKNHIKNKRVRYLRGQTLNINKTLHKYKNKICSIFHFGEFSRIYQSFKKFDECYQSNSIGTKAVFKFCLDNNIKLIYSATSASLGNKGNDKNLSPYAFTKSKNLELLENLKKWFNFKFEVIFFYNVYGPRQIKVGDMATVIGIFENQFENKKRLSV
;
A
#
# COMPACT_ATOMS: atom_id res chain seq x y z
N MET A 1 19.26 -24.35 -22.29
CA MET A 1 18.70 -24.75 -20.99
C MET A 1 17.45 -23.90 -20.74
N PRO A 2 16.26 -24.48 -20.50
CA PRO A 2 15.06 -23.68 -20.28
C PRO A 2 15.08 -23.10 -18.85
N PHE A 3 15.03 -21.79 -18.76
CA PHE A 3 14.80 -21.10 -17.50
C PHE A 3 13.41 -21.48 -16.96
N ARG A 4 13.38 -22.33 -15.95
CA ARG A 4 12.18 -22.56 -15.13
C ARG A 4 11.80 -21.25 -14.46
N THR A 5 10.77 -20.58 -14.94
CA THR A 5 10.09 -19.50 -14.24
C THR A 5 9.53 -20.02 -12.93
N ARG A 6 10.26 -19.88 -11.83
CA ARG A 6 9.63 -19.95 -10.51
C ARG A 6 8.59 -18.82 -10.47
N GLN A 7 7.32 -19.18 -10.39
CA GLN A 7 6.27 -18.25 -9.99
C GLN A 7 6.75 -17.55 -8.71
N SER A 8 7.12 -16.28 -8.84
CA SER A 8 7.52 -15.47 -7.69
C SER A 8 6.28 -15.27 -6.82
N SER A 9 6.17 -16.09 -5.77
CA SER A 9 5.34 -15.79 -4.62
C SER A 9 5.63 -14.35 -4.16
N LEU A 10 4.60 -13.64 -3.72
CA LEU A 10 4.71 -12.34 -3.04
C LEU A 10 6.00 -12.25 -2.23
N SER A 11 6.73 -11.14 -2.34
CA SER A 11 8.03 -10.95 -1.67
C SER A 11 7.93 -11.36 -0.19
N ALA A 12 8.91 -12.08 0.30
CA ALA A 12 8.96 -12.62 1.66
C ALA A 12 8.52 -11.63 2.78
N PRO A 13 8.83 -10.31 2.73
CA PRO A 13 8.36 -9.34 3.71
C PRO A 13 6.84 -9.20 3.77
N MET A 14 6.13 -9.24 2.64
CA MET A 14 4.67 -9.10 2.61
C MET A 14 3.97 -10.36 3.13
N VAL A 15 4.52 -11.53 2.85
CA VAL A 15 4.05 -12.81 3.42
C VAL A 15 4.28 -12.88 4.92
N LEU A 16 5.43 -12.39 5.40
CA LEU A 16 5.77 -12.36 6.82
C LEU A 16 4.84 -11.41 7.59
N CYS A 17 4.57 -10.22 7.05
CA CYS A 17 3.64 -9.27 7.66
C CYS A 17 2.22 -9.84 7.77
N LEU A 18 1.75 -10.55 6.75
CA LEU A 18 0.42 -11.18 6.78
C LEU A 18 0.36 -12.37 7.74
N LYS A 19 1.47 -13.10 7.95
CA LYS A 19 1.57 -14.16 8.96
C LYS A 19 1.54 -13.58 10.38
N THR A 20 2.31 -12.52 10.64
CA THR A 20 2.33 -11.83 11.94
C THR A 20 1.00 -11.14 12.23
N TRP A 21 0.33 -10.59 11.21
CA TRP A 21 -1.01 -10.04 11.35
C TRP A 21 -2.04 -11.10 11.78
N LYS A 22 -2.01 -12.31 11.20
CA LYS A 22 -2.88 -13.43 11.61
C LYS A 22 -2.60 -13.91 13.04
N SER A 23 -1.34 -14.00 13.43
CA SER A 23 -0.96 -14.51 14.75
C SER A 23 -1.24 -13.52 15.90
N ARG A 24 -1.37 -12.22 15.57
CA ARG A 24 -1.66 -11.13 16.53
C ARG A 24 -3.10 -10.61 16.43
N THR A 25 -4.02 -11.36 15.83
CA THR A 25 -5.46 -11.06 15.95
C THR A 25 -5.82 -11.14 17.42
N LEU A 26 -6.08 -9.96 17.99
CA LEU A 26 -6.42 -9.79 19.41
C LEU A 26 -7.55 -10.72 19.80
N PRO A 27 -7.46 -11.41 20.95
CA PRO A 27 -8.62 -12.04 21.57
C PRO A 27 -9.67 -10.95 21.82
N GLY A 28 -10.85 -11.06 21.19
CA GLY A 28 -11.93 -10.09 21.35
C GLY A 28 -12.35 -9.30 20.11
N ILE A 29 -11.86 -9.61 18.89
CA ILE A 29 -12.47 -9.08 17.67
C ILE A 29 -13.88 -9.68 17.57
N SER A 30 -14.87 -8.83 17.88
CA SER A 30 -16.27 -9.22 17.78
C SER A 30 -16.54 -9.87 16.42
N LYS A 31 -17.37 -10.91 16.37
CA LYS A 31 -17.83 -11.63 15.17
C LYS A 31 -18.28 -10.71 14.01
N MET A 32 -18.42 -9.41 14.24
CA MET A 32 -18.92 -8.41 13.29
C MET A 32 -17.86 -7.75 12.40
N LYS A 33 -16.57 -7.69 12.81
CA LYS A 33 -15.52 -7.03 12.02
C LYS A 33 -14.89 -8.00 11.00
N ASN A 34 -15.42 -8.06 9.80
CA ASN A 34 -14.98 -8.98 8.74
C ASN A 34 -14.56 -8.29 7.44
N LEU A 35 -14.36 -6.97 7.47
CA LEU A 35 -14.01 -6.15 6.32
C LEU A 35 -12.57 -5.65 6.45
N ILE A 36 -11.76 -5.89 5.44
CA ILE A 36 -10.43 -5.29 5.25
C ILE A 36 -10.56 -4.19 4.22
N VAL A 37 -9.95 -3.03 4.49
CA VAL A 37 -9.81 -1.97 3.50
C VAL A 37 -8.38 -1.96 2.97
N VAL A 38 -8.24 -1.81 1.65
CA VAL A 38 -6.95 -1.62 0.97
C VAL A 38 -7.04 -0.31 0.19
N THR A 39 -6.33 0.72 0.64
CA THR A 39 -6.15 1.92 -0.19
C THR A 39 -5.05 1.67 -1.21
N GLY A 40 -5.19 2.19 -2.43
CA GLY A 40 -4.28 1.85 -3.53
C GLY A 40 -4.47 0.41 -4.05
N GLY A 41 -5.67 -0.16 -3.87
CA GLY A 41 -5.94 -1.57 -4.19
C GLY A 41 -6.04 -1.89 -5.68
N ALA A 42 -6.11 -0.88 -6.56
CA ALA A 42 -5.99 -1.06 -8.02
C ALA A 42 -4.54 -0.90 -8.51
N GLY A 43 -3.61 -0.54 -7.63
CA GLY A 43 -2.18 -0.48 -7.90
C GLY A 43 -1.50 -1.85 -7.85
N PHE A 44 -0.19 -1.86 -8.12
CA PHE A 44 0.63 -3.08 -8.12
C PHE A 44 0.59 -3.82 -6.78
N VAL A 45 1.04 -3.18 -5.70
CA VAL A 45 1.15 -3.82 -4.39
C VAL A 45 -0.23 -4.17 -3.82
N GLY A 46 -1.18 -3.23 -3.90
CA GLY A 46 -2.53 -3.41 -3.36
C GLY A 46 -3.31 -4.55 -4.02
N SER A 47 -3.21 -4.69 -5.35
CA SER A 47 -3.89 -5.78 -6.07
C SER A 47 -3.31 -7.17 -5.75
N ASN A 48 -1.99 -7.26 -5.54
CA ASN A 48 -1.36 -8.51 -5.10
C ASN A 48 -1.75 -8.87 -3.67
N LEU A 49 -1.87 -7.87 -2.77
CA LEU A 49 -2.38 -8.10 -1.43
C LEU A 49 -3.84 -8.59 -1.45
N ILE A 50 -4.70 -7.98 -2.26
CA ILE A 50 -6.10 -8.39 -2.43
C ILE A 50 -6.18 -9.85 -2.86
N ASP A 51 -5.41 -10.24 -3.88
CA ASP A 51 -5.34 -11.62 -4.36
C ASP A 51 -4.95 -12.60 -3.24
N TYR A 52 -3.90 -12.25 -2.48
CA TYR A 52 -3.44 -13.06 -1.36
C TYR A 52 -4.50 -13.21 -0.27
N ILE A 53 -5.15 -12.11 0.14
CA ILE A 53 -6.20 -12.13 1.17
C ILE A 53 -7.36 -13.02 0.73
N LEU A 54 -7.78 -12.91 -0.53
CA LEU A 54 -8.86 -13.73 -1.08
C LEU A 54 -8.53 -15.24 -1.07
N LYS A 55 -7.28 -15.60 -1.37
CA LYS A 55 -6.82 -16.99 -1.39
C LYS A 55 -6.64 -17.57 0.02
N LYS A 56 -6.21 -16.75 0.97
CA LYS A 56 -5.78 -17.23 2.29
C LYS A 56 -6.76 -16.96 3.43
N THR A 57 -7.83 -16.21 3.19
CA THR A 57 -8.78 -15.81 4.23
C THR A 57 -10.22 -15.81 3.72
N LYS A 58 -11.17 -15.64 4.65
CA LYS A 58 -12.60 -15.45 4.35
C LYS A 58 -13.05 -13.99 4.44
N PHE A 59 -12.15 -13.03 4.64
CA PHE A 59 -12.50 -11.61 4.75
C PHE A 59 -13.14 -11.06 3.47
N LYS A 60 -14.03 -10.09 3.66
CA LYS A 60 -14.48 -9.19 2.61
C LYS A 60 -13.47 -8.07 2.46
N ILE A 61 -13.32 -7.55 1.25
CA ILE A 61 -12.33 -6.52 0.93
C ILE A 61 -13.04 -5.33 0.29
N LEU A 62 -12.65 -4.13 0.71
CA LEU A 62 -13.02 -2.90 0.08
C LEU A 62 -11.74 -2.19 -0.37
N SER A 63 -11.59 -2.04 -1.68
CA SER A 63 -10.49 -1.29 -2.30
C SER A 63 -10.92 0.16 -2.48
N LEU A 64 -10.12 1.10 -2.00
CA LEU A 64 -10.27 2.53 -2.26
C LEU A 64 -9.07 3.00 -3.08
N ASP A 65 -9.31 3.49 -4.29
CA ASP A 65 -8.26 3.92 -5.21
C ASP A 65 -8.71 5.14 -6.02
N ASN A 66 -7.81 6.08 -6.26
CA ASN A 66 -8.11 7.26 -7.10
C ASN A 66 -7.74 7.03 -8.57
N TYR A 67 -7.07 5.91 -8.87
CA TYR A 67 -6.57 5.52 -10.19
C TYR A 67 -5.51 6.46 -10.78
N SER A 68 -4.76 7.18 -9.95
CA SER A 68 -3.63 7.99 -10.42
C SER A 68 -2.52 7.14 -11.03
N SER A 69 -2.25 5.96 -10.46
CA SER A 69 -1.31 4.96 -11.00
C SER A 69 -1.90 3.55 -11.06
N GLY A 70 -3.02 3.33 -10.38
CA GLY A 70 -3.78 2.08 -10.44
C GLY A 70 -4.58 1.94 -11.73
N THR A 71 -4.99 0.71 -12.06
CA THR A 71 -5.77 0.42 -13.25
C THR A 71 -6.86 -0.60 -12.99
N LYS A 72 -8.00 -0.46 -13.69
CA LYS A 72 -9.08 -1.45 -13.65
C LYS A 72 -8.64 -2.84 -14.13
N LYS A 73 -7.57 -2.94 -14.93
CA LYS A 73 -6.99 -4.22 -15.36
C LYS A 73 -6.49 -5.06 -14.18
N ASN A 74 -6.12 -4.42 -13.07
CA ASN A 74 -5.69 -5.09 -11.85
C ASN A 74 -6.85 -5.57 -10.96
N HIS A 75 -8.11 -5.29 -11.33
CA HIS A 75 -9.25 -5.73 -10.56
C HIS A 75 -9.38 -7.26 -10.58
N ILE A 76 -9.64 -7.83 -9.42
CA ILE A 76 -9.92 -9.24 -9.26
C ILE A 76 -11.44 -9.42 -9.19
N LYS A 77 -11.99 -10.17 -10.14
CA LYS A 77 -13.43 -10.51 -10.17
C LYS A 77 -13.74 -11.53 -9.06
N ASN A 78 -14.25 -11.05 -7.93
CA ASN A 78 -14.65 -11.90 -6.80
C ASN A 78 -15.75 -11.20 -5.99
N LYS A 79 -16.81 -11.96 -5.60
CA LYS A 79 -17.94 -11.44 -4.81
C LYS A 79 -17.56 -10.86 -3.44
N ARG A 80 -16.38 -11.20 -2.94
CA ARG A 80 -15.86 -10.67 -1.66
C ARG A 80 -15.08 -9.37 -1.80
N VAL A 81 -14.83 -8.88 -3.03
CA VAL A 81 -14.12 -7.62 -3.28
C VAL A 81 -15.06 -6.59 -3.87
N ARG A 82 -15.00 -5.38 -3.33
CA ARG A 82 -15.64 -4.19 -3.89
C ARG A 82 -14.62 -3.10 -4.12
N TYR A 83 -14.61 -2.52 -5.30
CA TYR A 83 -13.75 -1.39 -5.68
C TYR A 83 -14.54 -0.08 -5.61
N LEU A 84 -13.99 0.89 -4.90
CA LEU A 84 -14.49 2.26 -4.82
C LEU A 84 -13.46 3.21 -5.42
N ARG A 85 -13.91 4.13 -6.28
CA ARG A 85 -13.09 5.24 -6.75
C ARG A 85 -13.18 6.38 -5.76
N GLY A 86 -12.03 6.87 -5.27
CA GLY A 86 -12.00 8.00 -4.34
C GLY A 86 -10.60 8.31 -3.82
N GLN A 87 -10.49 9.50 -3.24
CA GLN A 87 -9.26 10.00 -2.62
C GLN A 87 -9.19 9.59 -1.15
N THR A 88 -7.99 9.30 -0.67
CA THR A 88 -7.72 9.03 0.75
C THR A 88 -8.06 10.20 1.66
N LEU A 89 -7.91 11.42 1.15
CA LEU A 89 -8.35 12.64 1.84
C LEU A 89 -9.82 12.61 2.26
N ASN A 90 -10.68 11.98 1.45
CA ASN A 90 -12.12 11.87 1.69
C ASN A 90 -12.51 10.53 2.34
N ILE A 91 -11.56 9.83 2.97
CA ILE A 91 -11.79 8.47 3.49
C ILE A 91 -12.93 8.42 4.49
N ASN A 92 -13.08 9.42 5.36
CA ASN A 92 -14.17 9.46 6.34
C ASN A 92 -15.53 9.48 5.64
N LYS A 93 -15.73 10.37 4.65
CA LYS A 93 -16.97 10.44 3.86
C LYS A 93 -17.24 9.12 3.15
N THR A 94 -16.21 8.54 2.54
CA THR A 94 -16.33 7.32 1.71
C THR A 94 -16.60 6.07 2.53
N LEU A 95 -15.95 5.95 3.69
CA LEU A 95 -15.98 4.71 4.49
C LEU A 95 -16.84 4.79 5.75
N HIS A 96 -17.44 5.94 6.05
CA HIS A 96 -18.22 6.13 7.30
C HIS A 96 -19.24 5.02 7.55
N LYS A 97 -20.03 4.66 6.54
CA LYS A 97 -21.03 3.59 6.64
C LYS A 97 -20.46 2.18 6.87
N TYR A 98 -19.17 1.98 6.69
CA TYR A 98 -18.49 0.70 6.88
C TYR A 98 -17.68 0.64 8.18
N LYS A 99 -17.49 1.76 8.91
CA LYS A 99 -16.54 1.89 10.01
C LYS A 99 -16.63 0.78 11.06
N ASN A 100 -17.85 0.37 11.44
CA ASN A 100 -18.08 -0.67 12.44
C ASN A 100 -17.78 -2.11 11.95
N LYS A 101 -17.63 -2.30 10.62
CA LYS A 101 -17.31 -3.60 9.99
C LYS A 101 -15.83 -3.75 9.67
N ILE A 102 -15.06 -2.63 9.66
CA ILE A 102 -13.66 -2.63 9.30
C ILE A 102 -12.81 -3.15 10.46
N CYS A 103 -12.05 -4.21 10.22
CA CYS A 103 -11.07 -4.75 11.17
C CYS A 103 -9.69 -4.12 11.01
N SER A 104 -9.28 -3.82 9.77
CA SER A 104 -7.98 -3.20 9.49
C SER A 104 -7.97 -2.46 8.16
N ILE A 105 -7.07 -1.49 8.05
CA ILE A 105 -6.78 -0.75 6.81
C ILE A 105 -5.32 -0.98 6.44
N PHE A 106 -5.09 -1.50 5.21
CA PHE A 106 -3.79 -1.51 4.56
C PHE A 106 -3.67 -0.25 3.72
N HIS A 107 -2.77 0.65 4.11
CA HIS A 107 -2.64 1.94 3.46
C HIS A 107 -1.47 1.93 2.47
N PHE A 108 -1.80 1.73 1.18
CA PHE A 108 -0.88 1.72 0.03
C PHE A 108 -1.23 2.80 -1.00
N GLY A 109 -2.32 3.56 -0.78
CA GLY A 109 -2.79 4.60 -1.67
C GLY A 109 -2.03 5.91 -1.47
N GLU A 110 -0.73 5.90 -1.75
CA GLU A 110 0.18 7.03 -1.64
C GLU A 110 1.01 7.19 -2.92
N PHE A 111 1.54 8.39 -3.14
CA PHE A 111 2.53 8.64 -4.18
C PHE A 111 3.81 7.86 -3.87
N SER A 112 4.40 7.15 -4.84
CA SER A 112 5.43 6.13 -4.57
C SER A 112 6.68 6.21 -5.47
N ARG A 113 7.07 7.42 -5.92
CA ARG A 113 8.25 7.61 -6.77
C ARG A 113 9.10 8.79 -6.31
N ILE A 114 10.42 8.56 -6.15
CA ILE A 114 11.37 9.57 -5.68
C ILE A 114 11.51 10.67 -6.74
N TYR A 115 11.95 10.32 -7.95
CA TYR A 115 12.23 11.30 -8.99
C TYR A 115 11.00 12.12 -9.38
N GLN A 116 9.86 11.46 -9.59
CA GLN A 116 8.63 12.13 -9.97
C GLN A 116 8.06 13.02 -8.86
N SER A 117 8.45 12.80 -7.60
CA SER A 117 7.98 13.64 -6.49
C SER A 117 8.49 15.08 -6.56
N PHE A 118 9.62 15.32 -7.24
CA PHE A 118 10.11 16.68 -7.50
C PHE A 118 9.26 17.39 -8.55
N LYS A 119 8.90 16.69 -9.63
CA LYS A 119 8.07 17.25 -10.71
C LYS A 119 6.60 17.40 -10.31
N LYS A 120 6.11 16.54 -9.42
CA LYS A 120 4.72 16.44 -8.97
C LYS A 120 4.63 16.64 -7.46
N PHE A 121 5.24 17.73 -6.99
CA PHE A 121 5.35 18.01 -5.56
C PHE A 121 3.99 18.08 -4.89
N ASP A 122 3.03 18.83 -5.45
CA ASP A 122 1.70 18.99 -4.87
C ASP A 122 0.93 17.68 -4.81
N GLU A 123 0.99 16.86 -5.88
CA GLU A 123 0.36 15.54 -5.89
C GLU A 123 0.96 14.62 -4.81
N CYS A 124 2.30 14.66 -4.68
CA CYS A 124 3.01 13.88 -3.65
C CYS A 124 2.61 14.35 -2.25
N TYR A 125 2.62 15.65 -1.99
CA TYR A 125 2.29 16.20 -0.67
C TYR A 125 0.83 15.99 -0.30
N GLN A 126 -0.10 16.23 -1.22
CA GLN A 126 -1.54 15.99 -1.03
C GLN A 126 -1.81 14.51 -0.71
N SER A 127 -1.21 13.59 -1.47
CA SER A 127 -1.40 12.16 -1.26
C SER A 127 -0.77 11.68 0.05
N ASN A 128 0.54 11.97 0.24
CA ASN A 128 1.33 11.36 1.29
C ASN A 128 1.20 12.06 2.64
N SER A 129 0.95 13.36 2.67
CA SER A 129 0.78 14.10 3.92
C SER A 129 -0.70 14.26 4.27
N ILE A 130 -1.47 14.94 3.43
CA ILE A 130 -2.85 15.27 3.74
C ILE A 130 -3.76 14.04 3.69
N GLY A 131 -3.64 13.24 2.61
CA GLY A 131 -4.42 12.00 2.45
C GLY A 131 -4.09 10.97 3.52
N THR A 132 -2.81 10.78 3.83
CA THR A 132 -2.36 9.84 4.86
C THR A 132 -2.79 10.27 6.26
N LYS A 133 -2.69 11.57 6.60
CA LYS A 133 -3.23 12.11 7.86
C LYS A 133 -4.73 11.80 7.99
N ALA A 134 -5.51 11.94 6.91
CA ALA A 134 -6.93 11.62 6.95
C ALA A 134 -7.18 10.14 7.22
N VAL A 135 -6.35 9.23 6.66
CA VAL A 135 -6.42 7.79 6.96
C VAL A 135 -6.07 7.50 8.41
N PHE A 136 -5.00 8.11 8.95
CA PHE A 136 -4.61 7.93 10.35
C PHE A 136 -5.72 8.39 11.29
N LYS A 137 -6.27 9.59 11.05
CA LYS A 137 -7.37 10.14 11.84
C LYS A 137 -8.60 9.23 11.79
N PHE A 138 -8.97 8.72 10.61
CA PHE A 138 -10.09 7.79 10.48
C PHE A 138 -9.88 6.49 11.26
N CYS A 139 -8.67 5.93 11.20
CA CYS A 139 -8.31 4.73 11.96
C CYS A 139 -8.33 4.97 13.46
N LEU A 140 -7.78 6.08 13.92
CA LEU A 140 -7.74 6.47 15.32
C LEU A 140 -9.15 6.64 15.89
N ASP A 141 -10.00 7.46 15.23
CA ASP A 141 -11.35 7.77 15.68
C ASP A 141 -12.28 6.55 15.77
N ASN A 142 -12.01 5.52 14.97
CA ASN A 142 -12.86 4.33 14.89
C ASN A 142 -12.21 3.07 15.48
N ASN A 143 -11.08 3.21 16.18
CA ASN A 143 -10.31 2.10 16.75
C ASN A 143 -10.08 0.97 15.74
N ILE A 144 -9.57 1.35 14.55
CA ILE A 144 -9.25 0.46 13.44
C ILE A 144 -7.74 0.30 13.39
N LYS A 145 -7.25 -0.95 13.31
CA LYS A 145 -5.83 -1.23 13.14
C LYS A 145 -5.35 -0.76 11.77
N LEU A 146 -4.27 0.01 11.75
CA LEU A 146 -3.60 0.47 10.53
C LEU A 146 -2.41 -0.43 10.21
N ILE A 147 -2.26 -0.80 8.94
CA ILE A 147 -1.02 -1.33 8.37
C ILE A 147 -0.50 -0.31 7.37
N TYR A 148 0.61 0.35 7.72
CA TYR A 148 1.17 1.46 6.96
C TYR A 148 2.33 0.99 6.08
N SER A 149 2.37 1.47 4.83
CA SER A 149 3.47 1.25 3.91
C SER A 149 4.56 2.31 4.08
N ALA A 150 5.66 1.94 4.69
CA ALA A 150 6.86 2.76 4.73
C ALA A 150 7.80 2.43 3.56
N THR A 151 8.87 3.19 3.44
CA THR A 151 9.88 3.03 2.38
C THR A 151 11.27 2.84 2.97
N SER A 152 12.10 2.05 2.30
CA SER A 152 13.53 1.96 2.63
C SER A 152 14.27 3.28 2.47
N ALA A 153 13.75 4.22 1.63
CA ALA A 153 14.32 5.56 1.49
C ALA A 153 14.37 6.34 2.82
N SER A 154 13.45 6.06 3.76
CA SER A 154 13.48 6.66 5.10
C SER A 154 14.58 6.08 6.00
N LEU A 155 15.16 4.93 5.64
CA LEU A 155 16.22 4.24 6.37
C LEU A 155 17.60 4.38 5.70
N GLY A 156 17.63 4.88 4.44
CA GLY A 156 18.84 5.01 3.64
C GLY A 156 19.91 5.83 4.36
N ASN A 157 21.20 5.47 4.18
CA ASN A 157 22.34 6.13 4.78
C ASN A 157 22.17 6.36 6.30
N LYS A 158 21.76 5.31 7.05
CA LYS A 158 21.46 5.39 8.49
C LYS A 158 20.41 6.44 8.85
N GLY A 159 19.44 6.69 7.96
CA GLY A 159 18.36 7.67 8.14
C GLY A 159 18.69 9.08 7.64
N ASN A 160 19.88 9.33 7.10
CA ASN A 160 20.24 10.66 6.56
C ASN A 160 19.51 10.98 5.26
N ASP A 161 19.09 9.95 4.49
CA ASP A 161 18.41 10.14 3.21
C ASP A 161 16.91 10.50 3.32
N LYS A 162 16.38 10.51 4.55
CA LYS A 162 14.94 10.76 4.80
C LYS A 162 14.43 12.12 4.28
N ASN A 163 15.31 13.09 4.07
CA ASN A 163 14.96 14.44 3.62
C ASN A 163 15.41 14.74 2.19
N LEU A 164 15.97 13.76 1.43
CA LEU A 164 16.55 14.00 0.10
C LEU A 164 15.50 14.13 -1.02
N SER A 165 14.24 13.91 -0.75
CA SER A 165 13.17 14.11 -1.73
C SER A 165 11.82 14.39 -1.04
N PRO A 166 10.86 15.05 -1.72
CA PRO A 166 9.52 15.22 -1.19
C PRO A 166 8.87 13.89 -0.79
N TYR A 167 9.09 12.82 -1.57
CA TYR A 167 8.62 11.48 -1.27
C TYR A 167 9.22 10.93 0.04
N ALA A 168 10.56 10.95 0.18
CA ALA A 168 11.22 10.43 1.38
C ALA A 168 10.84 11.24 2.61
N PHE A 169 10.80 12.57 2.48
CA PHE A 169 10.39 13.50 3.54
C PHE A 169 8.98 13.18 4.04
N THR A 170 7.99 13.14 3.15
CA THR A 170 6.59 12.89 3.54
C THR A 170 6.43 11.52 4.21
N LYS A 171 7.10 10.49 3.71
CA LYS A 171 7.10 9.16 4.30
C LYS A 171 7.74 9.12 5.70
N SER A 172 8.87 9.80 5.89
CA SER A 172 9.55 9.86 7.18
C SER A 172 8.72 10.62 8.22
N LYS A 173 8.07 11.72 7.81
CA LYS A 173 7.19 12.50 8.71
C LYS A 173 5.93 11.73 9.09
N ASN A 174 5.42 10.88 8.23
CA ASN A 174 4.31 9.98 8.57
C ASN A 174 4.73 8.93 9.62
N LEU A 175 5.96 8.39 9.55
CA LEU A 175 6.47 7.48 10.57
C LEU A 175 6.61 8.19 11.94
N GLU A 176 7.16 9.39 11.96
CA GLU A 176 7.27 10.21 13.16
C GLU A 176 5.89 10.51 13.77
N LEU A 177 4.91 10.85 12.91
CA LEU A 177 3.53 11.06 13.35
C LEU A 177 2.91 9.79 13.95
N LEU A 178 3.12 8.62 13.33
CA LEU A 178 2.60 7.35 13.84
C LEU A 178 3.15 7.01 15.24
N GLU A 179 4.44 7.22 15.47
CA GLU A 179 5.05 7.00 16.79
C GLU A 179 4.47 7.97 17.85
N ASN A 180 4.23 9.21 17.48
CA ASN A 180 3.59 10.18 18.37
C ASN A 180 2.11 9.84 18.63
N LEU A 181 1.35 9.44 17.61
CA LEU A 181 -0.04 8.98 17.79
C LEU A 181 -0.12 7.76 18.70
N LYS A 182 0.86 6.85 18.64
CA LYS A 182 0.97 5.72 19.57
C LYS A 182 1.17 6.20 21.00
N LYS A 183 2.09 7.15 21.23
CA LYS A 183 2.37 7.72 22.57
C LYS A 183 1.18 8.47 23.13
N TRP A 184 0.54 9.33 22.32
CA TRP A 184 -0.53 10.20 22.77
C TRP A 184 -1.88 9.48 22.96
N PHE A 185 -2.19 8.52 22.07
CA PHE A 185 -3.55 7.93 21.96
C PHE A 185 -3.55 6.40 21.97
N ASN A 186 -2.42 5.74 22.24
CA ASN A 186 -2.30 4.28 22.15
C ASN A 186 -2.78 3.74 20.78
N PHE A 187 -2.46 4.46 19.70
CA PHE A 187 -2.88 4.12 18.35
C PHE A 187 -2.31 2.77 17.90
N LYS A 188 -3.17 1.91 17.35
CA LYS A 188 -2.79 0.56 16.93
C LYS A 188 -2.38 0.55 15.47
N PHE A 189 -1.09 0.40 15.20
CA PHE A 189 -0.57 0.28 13.84
C PHE A 189 0.57 -0.73 13.74
N GLU A 190 0.85 -1.15 12.51
CA GLU A 190 2.05 -1.86 12.11
C GLU A 190 2.63 -1.18 10.88
N VAL A 191 3.96 -1.26 10.71
CA VAL A 191 4.68 -0.67 9.58
C VAL A 191 5.30 -1.77 8.75
N ILE A 192 5.13 -1.67 7.42
CA ILE A 192 5.80 -2.52 6.44
C ILE A 192 6.77 -1.64 5.67
N PHE A 193 8.06 -1.94 5.74
CA PHE A 193 9.06 -1.28 4.91
C PHE A 193 9.18 -1.97 3.56
N PHE A 194 8.85 -1.24 2.50
CA PHE A 194 9.07 -1.70 1.14
C PHE A 194 10.44 -1.25 0.65
N TYR A 195 11.20 -2.23 0.16
CA TYR A 195 12.40 -2.02 -0.66
C TYR A 195 12.01 -2.06 -2.14
N ASN A 196 12.93 -2.46 -3.01
CA ASN A 196 12.64 -2.64 -4.42
C ASN A 196 11.75 -3.87 -4.63
N VAL A 197 10.47 -3.63 -4.85
CA VAL A 197 9.49 -4.69 -5.09
C VAL A 197 9.24 -4.88 -6.59
N TYR A 198 9.08 -6.13 -7.01
CA TYR A 198 8.76 -6.51 -8.39
C TYR A 198 7.79 -7.71 -8.38
N GLY A 199 7.12 -7.95 -9.49
CA GLY A 199 6.23 -9.09 -9.63
C GLY A 199 4.99 -8.82 -10.49
N PRO A 200 4.00 -9.74 -10.47
CA PRO A 200 2.80 -9.62 -11.29
C PRO A 200 2.09 -8.28 -11.10
N ARG A 201 1.57 -7.72 -12.19
CA ARG A 201 0.83 -6.44 -12.22
C ARG A 201 1.68 -5.19 -11.93
N GLN A 202 3.02 -5.30 -11.93
CA GLN A 202 3.88 -4.12 -11.85
C GLN A 202 3.75 -3.24 -13.09
N ILE A 203 4.06 -1.95 -12.93
CA ILE A 203 4.04 -0.99 -14.04
C ILE A 203 5.30 -1.21 -14.89
N LYS A 204 5.11 -1.49 -16.19
CA LYS A 204 6.19 -1.83 -17.13
C LYS A 204 6.55 -0.69 -18.09
N VAL A 205 5.69 0.34 -18.20
CA VAL A 205 5.86 1.46 -19.13
C VAL A 205 5.50 2.79 -18.49
N GLY A 206 6.05 3.88 -19.02
CA GLY A 206 5.81 5.25 -18.55
C GLY A 206 6.60 5.63 -17.31
N ASP A 207 6.43 6.87 -16.87
CA ASP A 207 7.22 7.51 -15.78
C ASP A 207 7.17 6.79 -14.44
N MET A 208 6.13 5.99 -14.23
CA MET A 208 5.95 5.23 -12.98
C MET A 208 6.48 3.78 -13.07
N ALA A 209 7.11 3.39 -14.19
CA ALA A 209 7.70 2.07 -14.33
C ALA A 209 8.95 1.90 -13.44
N THR A 210 9.16 0.67 -12.97
CA THR A 210 10.39 0.28 -12.27
C THR A 210 11.40 -0.26 -13.28
N VAL A 211 12.69 -0.27 -12.92
CA VAL A 211 13.76 -0.84 -13.77
C VAL A 211 13.43 -2.27 -14.20
N ILE A 212 13.03 -3.13 -13.27
CA ILE A 212 12.62 -4.50 -13.59
C ILE A 212 11.41 -4.54 -14.53
N GLY A 213 10.43 -3.67 -14.33
CA GLY A 213 9.27 -3.57 -15.22
C GLY A 213 9.65 -3.11 -16.64
N ILE A 214 10.58 -2.15 -16.74
CA ILE A 214 11.11 -1.69 -18.02
C ILE A 214 11.84 -2.85 -18.75
N PHE A 215 12.70 -3.57 -18.05
CA PHE A 215 13.43 -4.71 -18.62
C PHE A 215 12.49 -5.83 -19.06
N GLU A 216 11.47 -6.16 -18.27
CA GLU A 216 10.46 -7.13 -18.68
C GLU A 216 9.73 -6.69 -19.96
N ASN A 217 9.33 -5.41 -20.06
CA ASN A 217 8.69 -4.88 -21.26
C ASN A 217 9.61 -4.91 -22.47
N GLN A 218 10.87 -4.57 -22.30
CA GLN A 218 11.87 -4.61 -23.38
C GLN A 218 12.09 -6.06 -23.85
N PHE A 219 12.23 -7.00 -22.93
CA PHE A 219 12.40 -8.42 -23.25
C PHE A 219 11.18 -8.98 -24.00
N GLU A 220 9.97 -8.73 -23.50
CA GLU A 220 8.71 -9.17 -24.13
C GLU A 220 8.56 -8.62 -25.57
N ASN A 221 9.07 -7.42 -25.82
CA ASN A 221 9.05 -6.77 -27.14
C ASN A 221 10.32 -6.99 -27.97
N LYS A 222 11.19 -7.92 -27.57
CA LYS A 222 12.47 -8.24 -28.26
C LYS A 222 13.36 -7.00 -28.47
N LYS A 223 13.31 -6.04 -27.57
CA LYS A 223 14.16 -4.84 -27.58
C LYS A 223 15.44 -5.07 -26.78
N ARG A 224 16.51 -4.34 -27.14
CA ARG A 224 17.74 -4.32 -26.33
C ARG A 224 17.42 -3.76 -24.93
N LEU A 225 17.96 -4.38 -23.88
CA LEU A 225 17.83 -3.86 -22.52
C LEU A 225 18.62 -2.54 -22.42
N SER A 226 17.96 -1.49 -21.93
CA SER A 226 18.64 -0.22 -21.61
C SER A 226 19.31 -0.35 -20.25
N VAL A 227 20.59 0.00 -20.22
CA VAL A 227 21.39 0.05 -18.98
C VAL A 227 21.54 1.50 -18.58
#